data_6d71afe8d37ee419f79707728ff5f2a5
#
_entry.id   6d71afe8d37ee419f79707728ff5f2a5
#
_cell.length_a   1.000
_cell.length_b   1.000
_cell.length_c   1.000
_cell.angle_alpha   90.00
_cell.angle_beta   90.00
_cell.angle_gamma   90.00
#
_symmetry.space_group_name_H-M   'P 1'
#
loop_
_entity.id
_entity.type
_entity.pdbx_description
1 polymer ?
#
loop_
_entity_poly.entity_id
_entity_poly.type
_entity_poly.pdbx_seq_one_letter_code
_entity_poly.pdbx_strand_id
1 'polypeptide(L)'
;MANDVIQNPAPPNLPLGTDQYERRYQDQYSNTLRLYFNRLQNALSTLFNRLGGRFLNFPYGAFQNNTTITLGAINTPTLVPFSTTDYANGMFMMPGDGIHVQQTGLYNYQFSVQFRNTDTQIHDAFIWLRKNGTDVAGTMSAFSVTSRHGGIDGYNIAAANFYIDLADGDYVEMWWAANSVQIEMYSLPAITSPYARPLSPAVVATLSFVSSLPA
;
A
#
# COMPACT_ATOMS: atom_id res chain seq x y z
N MET A 1 -3.32 -18.70 -21.18
CA MET A 1 -2.90 -19.18 -19.84
C MET A 1 -4.17 -19.53 -19.11
N ALA A 2 -4.32 -20.78 -18.65
CA ALA A 2 -5.48 -21.19 -17.88
C ALA A 2 -5.52 -20.35 -16.60
N ASN A 3 -6.68 -19.78 -16.26
CA ASN A 3 -6.89 -19.17 -14.97
C ASN A 3 -6.81 -20.27 -13.91
N ASP A 4 -5.66 -20.41 -13.26
CA ASP A 4 -5.48 -21.26 -12.09
C ASP A 4 -6.30 -20.66 -10.94
N VAL A 5 -7.56 -20.98 -10.88
CA VAL A 5 -8.44 -20.59 -9.77
C VAL A 5 -8.37 -21.69 -8.71
N ILE A 6 -7.99 -21.31 -7.50
CA ILE A 6 -8.09 -22.25 -6.36
C ILE A 6 -9.56 -22.53 -6.11
N GLN A 7 -9.97 -23.78 -6.34
CA GLN A 7 -11.33 -24.21 -6.02
C GLN A 7 -11.44 -24.45 -4.52
N ASN A 8 -12.38 -23.75 -3.89
CA ASN A 8 -12.72 -24.02 -2.49
C ASN A 8 -13.37 -25.41 -2.39
N PRO A 9 -12.76 -26.39 -1.71
CA PRO A 9 -13.33 -27.72 -1.54
C PRO A 9 -14.49 -27.66 -0.53
N ALA A 10 -15.73 -27.58 -1.05
CA ALA A 10 -16.92 -27.65 -0.19
C ALA A 10 -17.03 -29.04 0.46
N PRO A 11 -17.51 -29.14 1.73
CA PRO A 11 -17.76 -30.41 2.38
C PRO A 11 -18.70 -31.28 1.53
N PRO A 12 -18.42 -32.56 1.35
CA PRO A 12 -19.26 -33.44 0.57
C PRO A 12 -20.53 -33.83 1.33
N ASN A 13 -21.62 -33.99 0.63
CA ASN A 13 -22.78 -34.69 1.18
C ASN A 13 -22.44 -36.18 1.26
N LEU A 14 -22.31 -36.68 2.47
CA LEU A 14 -22.08 -38.10 2.70
C LEU A 14 -23.40 -38.87 2.61
N PRO A 15 -23.43 -40.09 2.03
CA PRO A 15 -24.63 -40.90 2.01
C PRO A 15 -25.03 -41.28 3.44
N LEU A 16 -26.33 -41.33 3.70
CA LEU A 16 -26.87 -41.75 5.00
C LEU A 16 -26.57 -43.25 5.20
N GLY A 17 -26.28 -43.64 6.44
CA GLY A 17 -26.02 -45.02 6.80
C GLY A 17 -27.25 -45.91 6.56
N THR A 18 -26.98 -47.16 6.24
CA THR A 18 -28.02 -48.22 6.12
C THR A 18 -28.09 -49.01 7.41
N ASP A 19 -29.25 -49.62 7.72
CA ASP A 19 -29.43 -50.43 8.94
C ASP A 19 -28.61 -51.72 8.91
N GLN A 20 -28.16 -52.13 7.72
CA GLN A 20 -27.32 -53.31 7.52
C GLN A 20 -26.10 -52.95 6.70
N TYR A 21 -25.03 -53.76 6.87
CA TYR A 21 -23.81 -53.58 6.10
C TYR A 21 -24.07 -53.80 4.62
N GLU A 22 -23.83 -52.76 3.83
CA GLU A 22 -23.84 -52.82 2.37
C GLU A 22 -22.50 -52.40 1.81
N ARG A 23 -21.86 -53.33 1.06
CA ARG A 23 -20.55 -53.05 0.42
C ARG A 23 -20.60 -51.83 -0.51
N ARG A 24 -21.68 -51.70 -1.27
CA ARG A 24 -21.88 -50.56 -2.20
C ARG A 24 -21.90 -49.22 -1.45
N TYR A 25 -22.55 -49.15 -0.29
CA TYR A 25 -22.54 -47.97 0.56
C TYR A 25 -21.15 -47.64 1.05
N GLN A 26 -20.35 -48.62 1.53
CA GLN A 26 -18.99 -48.41 1.99
C GLN A 26 -18.06 -47.95 0.87
N ASP A 27 -18.18 -48.51 -0.33
CA ASP A 27 -17.42 -48.12 -1.49
C ASP A 27 -17.75 -46.67 -1.91
N GLN A 28 -19.04 -46.30 -1.90
CA GLN A 28 -19.48 -44.95 -2.21
C GLN A 28 -18.99 -43.92 -1.16
N TYR A 29 -19.12 -44.22 0.12
CA TYR A 29 -18.66 -43.39 1.23
C TYR A 29 -17.15 -43.16 1.14
N SER A 30 -16.38 -44.23 1.02
CA SER A 30 -14.93 -44.17 0.89
C SER A 30 -14.46 -43.38 -0.33
N ASN A 31 -15.13 -43.57 -1.47
CA ASN A 31 -14.82 -42.85 -2.70
C ASN A 31 -15.13 -41.34 -2.58
N THR A 32 -16.25 -40.99 -1.94
CA THR A 32 -16.62 -39.58 -1.70
C THR A 32 -15.59 -38.90 -0.81
N LEU A 33 -15.17 -39.52 0.28
CA LEU A 33 -14.12 -39.00 1.16
C LEU A 33 -12.79 -38.86 0.44
N ARG A 34 -12.37 -39.87 -0.34
CA ARG A 34 -11.11 -39.84 -1.09
C ARG A 34 -11.09 -38.67 -2.09
N LEU A 35 -12.19 -38.45 -2.81
CA LEU A 35 -12.30 -37.34 -3.75
C LEU A 35 -12.24 -35.98 -3.03
N TYR A 36 -12.88 -35.85 -1.90
CA TYR A 36 -12.81 -34.65 -1.07
C TYR A 36 -11.38 -34.35 -0.60
N PHE A 37 -10.71 -35.36 0.00
CA PHE A 37 -9.34 -35.18 0.47
C PHE A 37 -8.34 -34.90 -0.66
N ASN A 38 -8.52 -35.49 -1.85
CA ASN A 38 -7.69 -35.18 -3.01
C ASN A 38 -7.88 -33.71 -3.47
N ARG A 39 -9.13 -33.20 -3.48
CA ARG A 39 -9.40 -31.79 -3.79
C ARG A 39 -8.80 -30.86 -2.74
N LEU A 40 -8.94 -31.19 -1.46
CA LEU A 40 -8.35 -30.43 -0.36
C LEU A 40 -6.83 -30.40 -0.47
N GLN A 41 -6.19 -31.54 -0.70
CA GLN A 41 -4.75 -31.65 -0.90
C GLN A 41 -4.29 -30.79 -2.10
N ASN A 42 -4.99 -30.85 -3.22
CA ASN A 42 -4.65 -30.04 -4.39
C ASN A 42 -4.76 -28.55 -4.10
N ALA A 43 -5.83 -28.10 -3.42
CA ALA A 43 -5.99 -26.71 -3.02
C ALA A 43 -4.87 -26.26 -2.07
N LEU A 44 -4.56 -27.05 -1.04
CA LEU A 44 -3.48 -26.76 -0.08
C LEU A 44 -2.12 -26.78 -0.77
N SER A 45 -1.83 -27.76 -1.63
CA SER A 45 -0.58 -27.82 -2.38
C SER A 45 -0.40 -26.60 -3.29
N THR A 46 -1.49 -26.10 -3.88
CA THR A 46 -1.45 -24.89 -4.69
C THR A 46 -1.16 -23.64 -3.85
N LEU A 47 -1.75 -23.54 -2.65
CA LEU A 47 -1.49 -22.43 -1.71
C LEU A 47 -0.07 -22.42 -1.15
N PHE A 48 0.46 -23.62 -0.82
CA PHE A 48 1.78 -23.73 -0.19
C PHE A 48 2.94 -23.90 -1.18
N ASN A 49 2.68 -23.97 -2.47
CA ASN A 49 3.75 -24.01 -3.46
C ASN A 49 4.41 -22.63 -3.64
N ARG A 50 5.53 -22.60 -4.37
CA ARG A 50 6.33 -21.39 -4.61
C ARG A 50 5.54 -20.21 -5.20
N LEU A 51 4.42 -20.47 -5.88
CA LEU A 51 3.58 -19.45 -6.52
C LEU A 51 2.26 -19.21 -5.77
N GLY A 52 2.06 -19.88 -4.63
CA GLY A 52 0.79 -19.85 -3.89
C GLY A 52 0.38 -18.45 -3.40
N GLY A 53 1.35 -17.61 -3.05
CA GLY A 53 1.11 -16.24 -2.59
C GLY A 53 0.30 -15.38 -3.56
N ARG A 54 0.34 -15.66 -4.89
CA ARG A 54 -0.45 -14.92 -5.90
C ARG A 54 -1.97 -15.10 -5.77
N PHE A 55 -2.42 -16.13 -5.05
CA PHE A 55 -3.83 -16.40 -4.82
C PHE A 55 -4.37 -15.74 -3.54
N LEU A 56 -3.48 -15.19 -2.74
CA LEU A 56 -3.85 -14.48 -1.52
C LEU A 56 -4.17 -13.03 -1.88
N ASN A 57 -5.34 -12.57 -1.48
CA ASN A 57 -5.83 -11.23 -1.78
C ASN A 57 -5.49 -10.27 -0.63
N PHE A 58 -4.20 -9.99 -0.44
CA PHE A 58 -3.75 -9.05 0.59
C PHE A 58 -4.11 -7.60 0.23
N PRO A 59 -4.43 -6.76 1.23
CA PRO A 59 -4.60 -5.34 1.02
C PRO A 59 -3.30 -4.67 0.54
N TYR A 60 -3.41 -3.83 -0.48
CA TYR A 60 -2.33 -2.98 -0.98
C TYR A 60 -2.88 -1.76 -1.68
N GLY A 61 -2.10 -0.69 -1.74
CA GLY A 61 -2.42 0.51 -2.50
C GLY A 61 -1.19 1.29 -2.90
N ALA A 62 -1.32 2.01 -4.02
CA ALA A 62 -0.35 2.97 -4.51
C ALA A 62 -1.09 4.25 -4.88
N PHE A 63 -0.64 5.36 -4.32
CA PHE A 63 -1.29 6.67 -4.41
C PHE A 63 -0.26 7.72 -4.77
N GLN A 64 -0.64 8.71 -5.55
CA GLN A 64 0.27 9.75 -5.98
C GLN A 64 -0.42 11.12 -6.13
N ASN A 65 0.41 12.16 -6.23
CA ASN A 65 -0.03 13.48 -6.66
C ASN A 65 0.88 13.99 -7.79
N ASN A 66 0.27 14.28 -8.93
CA ASN A 66 0.94 14.74 -10.15
C ASN A 66 1.06 16.26 -10.23
N THR A 67 0.65 16.99 -9.19
CA THR A 67 0.75 18.46 -9.14
C THR A 67 1.77 18.87 -8.08
N THR A 68 2.45 19.99 -8.32
CA THR A 68 3.36 20.57 -7.33
C THR A 68 2.56 21.04 -6.11
N ILE A 69 3.06 20.70 -4.92
CA ILE A 69 2.44 21.05 -3.63
C ILE A 69 3.33 22.08 -2.94
N THR A 70 2.75 23.22 -2.59
CA THR A 70 3.43 24.36 -1.93
C THR A 70 2.92 24.56 -0.52
N LEU A 71 3.74 25.20 0.33
CA LEU A 71 3.33 25.62 1.66
C LEU A 71 2.74 27.04 1.62
N GLY A 72 1.66 27.24 2.34
CA GLY A 72 1.08 28.56 2.55
C GLY A 72 1.85 29.42 3.58
N ALA A 73 2.54 28.78 4.54
CA ALA A 73 3.34 29.44 5.56
C ALA A 73 4.46 28.53 6.06
N ILE A 74 5.55 29.13 6.54
CA ILE A 74 6.68 28.42 7.15
C ILE A 74 6.27 27.74 8.46
N ASN A 75 6.87 26.58 8.73
CA ASN A 75 6.68 25.83 9.99
C ASN A 75 5.20 25.50 10.29
N THR A 76 4.36 25.48 9.26
CA THR A 76 2.94 25.19 9.41
C THR A 76 2.65 23.78 8.89
N PRO A 77 2.21 22.86 9.76
CA PRO A 77 1.80 21.52 9.33
C PRO A 77 0.74 21.56 8.25
N THR A 78 0.98 20.89 7.15
CA THR A 78 0.09 20.84 5.99
C THR A 78 -0.11 19.39 5.57
N LEU A 79 -1.36 18.98 5.33
CA LEU A 79 -1.69 17.68 4.80
C LEU A 79 -1.16 17.54 3.37
N VAL A 80 -0.52 16.42 3.07
CA VAL A 80 -0.11 16.07 1.70
C VAL A 80 -1.32 15.49 0.96
N PRO A 81 -1.87 16.19 -0.04
CA PRO A 81 -2.99 15.67 -0.79
C PRO A 81 -2.53 14.60 -1.77
N PHE A 82 -3.18 13.45 -1.77
CA PHE A 82 -3.11 12.49 -2.87
C PHE A 82 -4.28 12.74 -3.83
N SER A 83 -4.05 12.62 -5.13
CA SER A 83 -5.06 12.90 -6.17
C SER A 83 -5.35 11.75 -7.10
N THR A 84 -4.48 10.75 -7.11
CA THR A 84 -4.56 9.61 -8.03
C THR A 84 -4.32 8.31 -7.26
N THR A 85 -5.15 7.31 -7.52
CA THR A 85 -4.95 5.93 -7.09
C THR A 85 -4.50 5.13 -8.30
N ASP A 86 -3.28 4.59 -8.27
CA ASP A 86 -2.76 3.75 -9.35
C ASP A 86 -3.29 2.32 -9.21
N TYR A 87 -3.20 1.79 -7.99
CA TYR A 87 -3.67 0.45 -7.62
C TYR A 87 -4.23 0.51 -6.21
N ALA A 88 -5.33 -0.22 -5.96
CA ALA A 88 -5.84 -0.41 -4.61
C ALA A 88 -6.64 -1.70 -4.50
N ASN A 89 -6.47 -2.38 -3.37
CA ASN A 89 -7.23 -3.54 -2.95
C ASN A 89 -7.40 -3.50 -1.43
N GLY A 90 -8.63 -3.51 -0.94
CA GLY A 90 -8.92 -3.43 0.50
C GLY A 90 -8.48 -2.12 1.15
N MET A 91 -8.29 -1.06 0.36
CA MET A 91 -8.05 0.30 0.82
C MET A 91 -8.48 1.32 -0.24
N PHE A 92 -8.70 2.55 0.17
CA PHE A 92 -9.12 3.64 -0.72
C PHE A 92 -8.67 4.99 -0.17
N MET A 93 -8.62 5.98 -1.03
CA MET A 93 -8.28 7.36 -0.68
C MET A 93 -9.56 8.19 -0.57
N MET A 94 -9.66 9.01 0.48
CA MET A 94 -10.67 10.06 0.58
C MET A 94 -10.01 11.43 0.43
N PRO A 95 -10.52 12.30 -0.43
CA PRO A 95 -9.99 13.66 -0.60
C PRO A 95 -10.01 14.44 0.72
N GLY A 96 -8.83 14.91 1.16
CA GLY A 96 -8.68 15.70 2.37
C GLY A 96 -8.59 14.90 3.68
N ASP A 97 -8.55 13.56 3.60
CA ASP A 97 -8.59 12.71 4.81
C ASP A 97 -7.49 11.64 4.84
N GLY A 98 -6.93 11.23 3.72
CA GLY A 98 -5.85 10.24 3.70
C GLY A 98 -6.23 8.89 3.09
N ILE A 99 -5.47 7.86 3.42
CA ILE A 99 -5.62 6.50 2.90
C ILE A 99 -6.32 5.65 3.96
N HIS A 100 -7.53 5.19 3.66
CA HIS A 100 -8.35 4.33 4.52
C HIS A 100 -8.08 2.86 4.24
N VAL A 101 -8.08 2.03 5.29
CA VAL A 101 -7.96 0.57 5.19
C VAL A 101 -9.27 -0.12 5.57
N GLN A 102 -9.53 -1.28 4.97
CA GLN A 102 -10.73 -2.09 5.18
C GLN A 102 -10.42 -3.42 5.89
N GLN A 103 -9.21 -3.59 6.40
CA GLN A 103 -8.80 -4.79 7.12
C GLN A 103 -7.82 -4.42 8.23
N THR A 104 -8.02 -4.99 9.40
CA THR A 104 -7.09 -4.84 10.53
C THR A 104 -5.79 -5.58 10.27
N GLY A 105 -4.65 -4.91 10.50
CA GLY A 105 -3.33 -5.52 10.34
C GLY A 105 -2.16 -4.57 10.57
N LEU A 106 -0.96 -5.13 10.46
CA LEU A 106 0.28 -4.38 10.37
C LEU A 106 0.52 -4.05 8.89
N TYR A 107 0.73 -2.77 8.62
CA TYR A 107 0.95 -2.27 7.28
C TYR A 107 2.35 -1.66 7.14
N ASN A 108 2.93 -1.81 5.96
CA ASN A 108 4.13 -1.12 5.56
C ASN A 108 3.72 0.11 4.74
N TYR A 109 3.96 1.30 5.30
CA TYR A 109 3.79 2.59 4.63
C TYR A 109 5.13 3.05 4.09
N GLN A 110 5.22 3.29 2.79
CA GLN A 110 6.41 3.83 2.14
C GLN A 110 6.02 5.07 1.36
N PHE A 111 6.90 6.06 1.34
CA PHE A 111 6.71 7.22 0.48
C PHE A 111 8.01 7.63 -0.23
N SER A 112 7.83 8.33 -1.33
CA SER A 112 8.89 9.06 -2.05
C SER A 112 8.34 10.42 -2.45
N VAL A 113 9.07 11.48 -2.06
CA VAL A 113 8.75 12.88 -2.35
C VAL A 113 9.89 13.50 -3.13
N GLN A 114 9.58 14.23 -4.17
CA GLN A 114 10.56 15.06 -4.86
C GLN A 114 10.48 16.49 -4.31
N PHE A 115 11.49 16.90 -3.55
CA PHE A 115 11.63 18.29 -3.11
C PHE A 115 12.37 19.14 -4.13
N ARG A 116 11.91 20.36 -4.29
CA ARG A 116 12.59 21.45 -4.99
C ARG A 116 12.80 22.62 -4.05
N ASN A 117 13.96 23.23 -4.09
CA ASN A 117 14.30 24.47 -3.39
C ASN A 117 14.64 25.55 -4.42
N THR A 118 13.88 26.62 -4.41
CA THR A 118 14.06 27.77 -5.31
C THR A 118 14.90 28.90 -4.68
N ASP A 119 15.29 28.75 -3.40
CA ASP A 119 16.12 29.71 -2.68
C ASP A 119 17.63 29.39 -2.80
N THR A 120 18.43 30.40 -2.56
CA THR A 120 19.90 30.30 -2.50
C THR A 120 20.45 29.79 -1.17
N GLN A 121 19.59 29.52 -0.20
CA GLN A 121 19.91 28.92 1.10
C GLN A 121 19.42 27.47 1.14
N ILE A 122 20.13 26.65 1.95
CA ILE A 122 19.67 25.30 2.29
C ILE A 122 18.50 25.43 3.26
N HIS A 123 17.46 24.65 3.03
CA HIS A 123 16.27 24.62 3.87
C HIS A 123 15.90 23.19 4.25
N ASP A 124 15.22 23.04 5.38
CA ASP A 124 14.79 21.75 5.88
C ASP A 124 13.27 21.57 5.69
N ALA A 125 12.91 20.36 5.24
CA ALA A 125 11.55 19.86 5.17
C ALA A 125 11.38 18.72 6.15
N PHE A 126 10.20 18.62 6.74
CA PHE A 126 9.82 17.61 7.73
C PHE A 126 8.60 16.87 7.24
N ILE A 127 8.60 15.54 7.34
CA ILE A 127 7.48 14.68 6.98
C ILE A 127 7.19 13.74 8.14
N TRP A 128 5.91 13.52 8.43
CA TRP A 128 5.46 12.54 9.42
C TRP A 128 4.10 11.98 9.05
N LEU A 129 3.69 10.92 9.74
CA LEU A 129 2.40 10.29 9.56
C LEU A 129 1.45 10.66 10.69
N ARG A 130 0.16 10.72 10.38
CA ARG A 130 -0.95 10.72 11.34
C ARG A 130 -1.83 9.51 11.10
N LYS A 131 -2.34 8.97 12.20
CA LYS A 131 -3.37 7.93 12.20
C LYS A 131 -4.63 8.53 12.82
N ASN A 132 -5.73 8.55 12.08
CA ASN A 132 -7.00 9.12 12.55
C ASN A 132 -6.84 10.56 13.12
N GLY A 133 -6.07 11.39 12.43
CA GLY A 133 -5.80 12.77 12.84
C GLY A 133 -4.78 12.95 13.97
N THR A 134 -4.21 11.87 14.53
CA THR A 134 -3.23 11.91 15.62
C THR A 134 -1.83 11.58 15.13
N ASP A 135 -0.82 12.37 15.51
CA ASP A 135 0.58 12.16 15.13
C ASP A 135 1.09 10.78 15.59
N VAL A 136 1.70 10.04 14.69
CA VAL A 136 2.32 8.75 14.99
C VAL A 136 3.76 8.96 15.40
N ALA A 137 4.07 8.69 16.67
CA ALA A 137 5.41 8.85 17.23
C ALA A 137 6.44 7.99 16.46
N GLY A 138 7.63 8.56 16.22
CA GLY A 138 8.72 7.89 15.53
C GLY A 138 8.63 7.91 13.99
N THR A 139 7.63 8.57 13.40
CA THR A 139 7.49 8.68 11.93
C THR A 139 8.00 10.01 11.38
N MET A 140 8.37 10.96 12.24
CA MET A 140 8.92 12.23 11.78
C MET A 140 10.33 12.05 11.22
N SER A 141 10.54 12.53 10.01
CA SER A 141 11.82 12.53 9.30
C SER A 141 12.14 13.93 8.80
N ALA A 142 13.40 14.35 8.96
CA ALA A 142 13.91 15.63 8.52
C ALA A 142 14.77 15.45 7.26
N PHE A 143 14.59 16.32 6.28
CA PHE A 143 15.30 16.30 5.00
C PHE A 143 15.84 17.69 4.69
N SER A 144 17.16 17.84 4.56
CA SER A 144 17.77 19.06 4.08
C SER A 144 17.73 19.09 2.56
N VAL A 145 17.16 20.15 1.99
CA VAL A 145 17.06 20.35 0.55
C VAL A 145 18.11 21.36 0.12
N THR A 146 18.98 20.94 -0.79
CA THR A 146 20.09 21.75 -1.29
C THR A 146 19.59 23.08 -1.88
N SER A 147 20.43 24.12 -1.76
CA SER A 147 20.12 25.46 -2.28
C SER A 147 20.15 25.50 -3.81
N ARG A 148 19.45 26.47 -4.37
CA ARG A 148 19.60 26.89 -5.75
C ARG A 148 21.02 27.43 -6.00
N HIS A 149 21.65 26.99 -7.07
CA HIS A 149 22.98 27.44 -7.45
C HIS A 149 23.09 27.69 -8.96
N GLY A 150 23.70 28.84 -9.37
CA GLY A 150 23.91 29.15 -10.76
C GLY A 150 22.63 29.23 -11.62
N GLY A 151 21.50 29.56 -11.00
CA GLY A 151 20.19 29.60 -11.70
C GLY A 151 19.49 28.24 -11.77
N ILE A 152 20.07 27.16 -11.23
CA ILE A 152 19.51 25.83 -11.18
C ILE A 152 18.96 25.59 -9.78
N ASP A 153 17.69 25.19 -9.68
CA ASP A 153 17.04 24.89 -8.40
C ASP A 153 17.70 23.68 -7.73
N GLY A 154 17.65 23.66 -6.41
CA GLY A 154 18.11 22.52 -5.62
C GLY A 154 17.05 21.41 -5.63
N TYR A 155 17.47 20.15 -5.70
CA TYR A 155 16.56 19.00 -5.66
C TYR A 155 17.01 17.98 -4.62
N ASN A 156 16.04 17.34 -3.98
CA ASN A 156 16.28 16.20 -3.10
C ASN A 156 15.11 15.22 -3.22
N ILE A 157 15.39 13.92 -3.12
CA ILE A 157 14.38 12.89 -2.99
C ILE A 157 14.35 12.45 -1.54
N ALA A 158 13.21 12.67 -0.88
CA ALA A 158 12.93 12.19 0.45
C ALA A 158 12.15 10.89 0.38
N ALA A 159 12.65 9.84 1.02
CA ALA A 159 11.96 8.56 1.08
C ALA A 159 12.13 7.96 2.47
N ALA A 160 11.06 7.36 2.98
CA ALA A 160 11.08 6.63 4.23
C ALA A 160 10.07 5.48 4.20
N ASN A 161 10.22 4.59 5.18
CA ASN A 161 9.45 3.37 5.31
C ASN A 161 9.11 3.18 6.79
N PHE A 162 7.84 2.93 7.09
CA PHE A 162 7.34 2.73 8.45
C PHE A 162 6.39 1.55 8.50
N TYR A 163 6.42 0.82 9.61
CA TYR A 163 5.37 -0.10 9.96
C TYR A 163 4.35 0.63 10.84
N ILE A 164 3.07 0.47 10.50
CA ILE A 164 1.96 1.08 11.23
C ILE A 164 0.84 0.05 11.43
N ASP A 165 0.32 -0.03 12.65
CA ASP A 165 -0.85 -0.83 12.96
C ASP A 165 -2.12 -0.05 12.58
N LEU A 166 -2.99 -0.66 11.79
CA LEU A 166 -4.27 -0.07 11.39
C LEU A 166 -5.40 -1.07 11.63
N ALA A 167 -6.50 -0.61 12.20
CA ALA A 167 -7.74 -1.35 12.31
C ALA A 167 -8.61 -1.11 11.06
N ASP A 168 -9.61 -1.98 10.85
CA ASP A 168 -10.63 -1.75 9.84
C ASP A 168 -11.33 -0.40 10.07
N GLY A 169 -11.38 0.43 9.04
CA GLY A 169 -11.90 1.80 9.08
C GLY A 169 -10.90 2.87 9.50
N ASP A 170 -9.70 2.52 9.98
CA ASP A 170 -8.64 3.51 10.24
C ASP A 170 -8.14 4.14 8.94
N TYR A 171 -7.59 5.35 9.06
CA TYR A 171 -6.91 6.03 7.97
C TYR A 171 -5.55 6.56 8.40
N VAL A 172 -4.65 6.66 7.42
CA VAL A 172 -3.31 7.23 7.58
C VAL A 172 -3.13 8.43 6.66
N GLU A 173 -2.66 9.53 7.22
CA GLU A 173 -2.37 10.77 6.55
C GLU A 173 -0.86 11.00 6.52
N MET A 174 -0.37 11.65 5.48
CA MET A 174 0.99 12.17 5.39
C MET A 174 0.95 13.68 5.59
N TRP A 175 1.72 14.17 6.54
CA TRP A 175 1.82 15.59 6.84
C TRP A 175 3.23 16.09 6.62
N TRP A 176 3.37 17.36 6.27
CA TRP A 176 4.66 17.98 6.08
C TRP A 176 4.68 19.43 6.52
N ALA A 177 5.89 19.93 6.77
CA ALA A 177 6.21 21.33 7.02
C ALA A 177 7.61 21.61 6.50
N ALA A 178 7.94 22.87 6.27
CA ALA A 178 9.30 23.30 5.98
C ALA A 178 9.59 24.66 6.65
N ASN A 179 10.87 24.95 6.86
CA ASN A 179 11.33 26.24 7.40
C ASN A 179 11.38 27.34 6.35
N SER A 180 11.00 27.05 5.08
CA SER A 180 10.89 28.02 4.00
C SER A 180 9.73 27.68 3.06
N VAL A 181 9.00 28.68 2.58
CA VAL A 181 7.99 28.52 1.52
C VAL A 181 8.61 28.32 0.13
N GLN A 182 9.93 28.45 -0.01
CA GLN A 182 10.66 28.18 -1.24
C GLN A 182 10.92 26.67 -1.45
N ILE A 183 10.56 25.84 -0.46
CA ILE A 183 10.54 24.39 -0.59
C ILE A 183 9.16 23.96 -1.10
N GLU A 184 9.17 23.12 -2.12
CA GLU A 184 7.98 22.54 -2.73
C GLU A 184 8.14 21.03 -2.86
N MET A 185 7.06 20.28 -2.77
CA MET A 185 6.98 18.93 -3.33
C MET A 185 6.71 19.10 -4.83
N TYR A 186 7.69 18.80 -5.66
CA TYR A 186 7.71 19.22 -7.06
C TYR A 186 7.38 18.08 -8.02
N SER A 187 6.35 18.28 -8.84
CA SER A 187 6.06 17.39 -9.96
C SER A 187 6.88 17.80 -11.18
N LEU A 188 7.66 16.85 -11.72
CA LEU A 188 8.40 17.07 -12.95
C LEU A 188 7.55 16.67 -14.17
N PRO A 189 7.27 17.60 -15.08
CA PRO A 189 6.47 17.29 -16.26
C PRO A 189 7.22 16.34 -17.21
N ALA A 190 6.44 15.57 -17.98
CA ALA A 190 6.98 14.83 -19.11
C ALA A 190 7.59 15.80 -20.13
N ILE A 191 8.72 15.43 -20.73
CA ILE A 191 9.37 16.16 -21.80
C ILE A 191 9.73 15.22 -22.96
N THR A 192 9.91 15.80 -24.15
CA THR A 192 10.33 15.07 -25.35
C THR A 192 11.71 15.50 -25.86
N SER A 193 12.20 16.66 -25.40
CA SER A 193 13.51 17.23 -25.78
C SER A 193 14.21 17.78 -24.52
N PRO A 194 15.55 17.66 -24.37
CA PRO A 194 16.51 17.08 -25.30
C PRO A 194 16.49 15.55 -25.36
N TYR A 195 15.80 14.87 -24.42
CA TYR A 195 15.51 13.44 -24.40
C TYR A 195 14.12 13.21 -23.83
N ALA A 196 13.45 12.15 -24.27
CA ALA A 196 12.14 11.83 -23.75
C ALA A 196 12.23 11.29 -22.31
N ARG A 197 11.41 11.84 -21.41
CA ARG A 197 11.22 11.33 -20.04
C ARG A 197 9.75 11.40 -19.65
N PRO A 198 9.25 10.45 -18.85
CA PRO A 198 7.89 10.50 -18.33
C PRO A 198 7.73 11.63 -17.30
N LEU A 199 6.48 11.90 -16.97
CA LEU A 199 6.12 12.70 -15.80
C LEU A 199 6.60 11.97 -14.54
N SER A 200 7.10 12.73 -13.55
CA SER A 200 7.37 12.22 -12.20
C SER A 200 6.46 12.95 -11.20
N PRO A 201 5.68 12.22 -10.39
CA PRO A 201 4.81 12.82 -9.38
C PRO A 201 5.60 13.61 -8.34
N ALA A 202 4.94 14.57 -7.69
CA ALA A 202 5.50 15.29 -6.54
C ALA A 202 5.68 14.35 -5.34
N VAL A 203 4.73 13.45 -5.15
CA VAL A 203 4.72 12.45 -4.08
C VAL A 203 4.09 11.15 -4.58
N VAL A 204 4.67 10.04 -4.15
CA VAL A 204 4.10 8.70 -4.26
C VAL A 204 4.09 8.09 -2.87
N ALA A 205 2.99 7.46 -2.49
CA ALA A 205 2.89 6.64 -1.30
C ALA A 205 2.36 5.25 -1.65
N THR A 206 2.92 4.25 -1.00
CA THR A 206 2.43 2.87 -1.08
C THR A 206 2.13 2.34 0.31
N LEU A 207 1.06 1.60 0.42
CA LEU A 207 0.64 0.94 1.64
C LEU A 207 0.39 -0.54 1.32
N SER A 208 1.05 -1.44 2.04
CA SER A 208 0.91 -2.87 1.84
C SER A 208 0.73 -3.61 3.16
N PHE A 209 -0.20 -4.55 3.18
CA PHE A 209 -0.42 -5.43 4.34
C PHE A 209 0.80 -6.34 4.54
N VAL A 210 1.26 -6.45 5.77
CA VAL A 210 2.41 -7.29 6.16
C VAL A 210 1.94 -8.54 6.91
N SER A 211 1.12 -8.34 7.95
CA SER A 211 0.60 -9.43 8.77
C SER A 211 -0.65 -9.01 9.54
N SER A 212 -1.38 -9.99 10.07
CA SER A 212 -2.34 -9.71 11.15
C SER A 212 -1.60 -9.14 12.37
N LEU A 213 -2.28 -8.34 13.17
CA LEU A 213 -1.72 -7.91 14.45
C LEU A 213 -1.61 -9.14 15.37
N PRO A 214 -0.57 -9.20 16.24
CA PRO A 214 -0.52 -10.22 17.29
C PRO A 214 -1.77 -10.12 18.17
N ALA A 215 -2.27 -11.28 18.57
CA ALA A 215 -3.42 -11.38 19.48
C ALA A 215 -3.03 -10.91 20.89
#